data_99d821fc9d9ad350fa8cab3a4cc688a9
#
_entry.id   99d821fc9d9ad350fa8cab3a4cc688a9
#
_cell.length_a   1.000
_cell.length_b   1.000
_cell.length_c   1.000
_cell.angle_alpha   90.00
_cell.angle_beta   90.00
_cell.angle_gamma   90.00
#
_symmetry.space_group_name_H-M   'P 1'
#
loop_
_entity.id
_entity.type
_entity.pdbx_description
1 polymer ?
#
loop_
_entity_poly.entity_id
_entity_poly.type
_entity_poly.pdbx_seq_one_letter_code
_entity_poly.pdbx_strand_id
1 'polypeptide(L)'
;MQAEFARELLKRCRENGIGTAVETNLSLPFERMEGLLPYLDQMFFDIKLMDDVQHRQVTGISNATVLENAQRLAHSGIPAVVRTPLIPGITDTVENIGAIASFVRTLPNVRYYELLNFNPLGEEKYRALGLTCVHEGKRPLKKEALLALAQVAQESGIRVVYGQE
;
A
#
# COMPACT_ATOMS: atom_id res chain seq x y z
N MET A 1 15.75 -6.99 -2.26
CA MET A 1 14.95 -7.98 -1.49
C MET A 1 15.69 -9.31 -1.47
N GLN A 2 15.74 -9.96 -0.32
CA GLN A 2 16.35 -11.31 -0.14
C GLN A 2 15.23 -12.36 -0.28
N ALA A 3 14.82 -12.64 -1.52
CA ALA A 3 13.63 -13.46 -1.80
C ALA A 3 13.74 -14.89 -1.26
N GLU A 4 14.92 -15.52 -1.39
CA GLU A 4 15.12 -16.88 -0.87
C GLU A 4 15.02 -16.95 0.65
N PHE A 5 15.66 -16.00 1.36
CA PHE A 5 15.54 -15.92 2.81
C PHE A 5 14.08 -15.71 3.24
N ALA A 6 13.37 -14.79 2.60
CA ALA A 6 11.97 -14.53 2.91
C ALA A 6 11.10 -15.77 2.67
N ARG A 7 11.32 -16.48 1.58
CA ARG A 7 10.62 -17.74 1.27
C ARG A 7 10.84 -18.81 2.34
N GLU A 8 12.10 -19.06 2.72
CA GLU A 8 12.40 -20.07 3.72
C GLU A 8 11.86 -19.70 5.11
N LEU A 9 11.88 -18.40 5.46
CA LEU A 9 11.28 -17.91 6.70
C LEU A 9 9.77 -18.17 6.73
N LEU A 10 9.05 -17.73 5.67
CA LEU A 10 7.61 -17.91 5.56
C LEU A 10 7.21 -19.39 5.57
N LYS A 11 7.97 -20.23 4.86
CA LYS A 11 7.77 -21.67 4.85
C LYS A 11 7.87 -22.25 6.27
N ARG A 12 8.92 -21.91 7.02
CA ARG A 12 9.09 -22.36 8.41
C ARG A 12 8.00 -21.85 9.34
N CYS A 13 7.56 -20.61 9.17
CA CYS A 13 6.42 -20.11 9.93
C CYS A 13 5.19 -20.98 9.71
N ARG A 14 4.87 -21.27 8.45
CA ARG A 14 3.71 -22.09 8.10
C ARG A 14 3.81 -23.53 8.59
N GLU A 15 4.99 -24.16 8.51
CA GLU A 15 5.26 -25.50 9.05
C GLU A 15 5.05 -25.58 10.58
N ASN A 16 5.19 -24.44 11.27
CA ASN A 16 4.97 -24.32 12.72
C ASN A 16 3.60 -23.72 13.10
N GLY A 17 2.65 -23.64 12.16
CA GLY A 17 1.30 -23.12 12.41
C GLY A 17 1.24 -21.62 12.68
N ILE A 18 2.26 -20.85 12.28
CA ILE A 18 2.30 -19.40 12.44
C ILE A 18 1.72 -18.75 11.17
N GLY A 19 0.70 -17.90 11.36
CA GLY A 19 0.12 -17.11 10.28
C GLY A 19 1.12 -16.13 9.68
N THR A 20 1.06 -15.95 8.36
CA THR A 20 2.07 -15.19 7.61
C THR A 20 1.45 -14.07 6.80
N ALA A 21 2.09 -12.91 6.82
CA ALA A 21 1.73 -11.78 5.97
C ALA A 21 2.97 -11.07 5.44
N VAL A 22 2.86 -10.49 4.24
CA VAL A 22 3.90 -9.64 3.66
C VAL A 22 3.31 -8.28 3.31
N GLU A 23 4.08 -7.24 3.62
CA GLU A 23 3.82 -5.88 3.17
C GLU A 23 4.83 -5.52 2.07
N THR A 24 4.34 -4.93 0.97
CA THR A 24 5.16 -4.62 -0.21
C THR A 24 4.62 -3.39 -0.95
N ASN A 25 5.50 -2.69 -1.64
CA ASN A 25 5.12 -1.61 -2.56
C ASN A 25 4.88 -2.10 -4.01
N LEU A 26 4.95 -3.42 -4.25
CA LEU A 26 4.77 -4.07 -5.55
C LEU A 26 5.67 -3.54 -6.69
N SER A 27 6.76 -2.83 -6.41
CA SER A 27 7.59 -2.17 -7.42
C SER A 27 8.62 -3.09 -8.10
N LEU A 28 8.79 -4.29 -7.61
CA LEU A 28 9.74 -5.26 -8.16
C LEU A 28 9.05 -6.17 -9.20
N PRO A 29 9.81 -6.77 -10.14
CA PRO A 29 9.27 -7.80 -11.03
C PRO A 29 8.55 -8.90 -10.25
N PHE A 30 7.39 -9.34 -10.74
CA PHE A 30 6.51 -10.29 -10.05
C PHE A 30 7.22 -11.60 -9.67
N GLU A 31 8.13 -12.06 -10.51
CA GLU A 31 8.93 -13.27 -10.34
C GLU A 31 9.75 -13.26 -9.03
N ARG A 32 10.04 -12.05 -8.51
CA ARG A 32 10.75 -11.88 -7.22
C ARG A 32 9.89 -12.23 -6.01
N MET A 33 8.58 -12.20 -6.16
CA MET A 33 7.63 -12.47 -5.08
C MET A 33 6.80 -13.75 -5.30
N GLU A 34 6.72 -14.23 -6.54
CA GLU A 34 5.89 -15.39 -6.92
C GLU A 34 6.18 -16.61 -6.04
N GLY A 35 7.45 -16.89 -5.76
CA GLY A 35 7.86 -18.00 -4.88
C GLY A 35 7.48 -17.85 -3.41
N LEU A 36 6.99 -16.67 -2.97
CA LEU A 36 6.50 -16.44 -1.61
C LEU A 36 5.01 -16.78 -1.47
N LEU A 37 4.25 -16.66 -2.57
CA LEU A 37 2.79 -16.76 -2.56
C LEU A 37 2.23 -18.03 -1.90
N PRO A 38 2.82 -19.24 -2.12
CA PRO A 38 2.32 -20.48 -1.49
C PRO A 38 2.39 -20.47 0.04
N TYR A 39 3.17 -19.56 0.62
CA TYR A 39 3.42 -19.50 2.07
C TYR A 39 2.75 -18.28 2.73
N LEU A 40 1.88 -17.55 2.02
CA LEU A 40 1.20 -16.36 2.53
C LEU A 40 -0.26 -16.62 2.85
N ASP A 41 -0.69 -16.15 4.01
CA ASP A 41 -2.10 -16.12 4.40
C ASP A 41 -2.74 -14.77 4.06
N GLN A 42 -1.94 -13.71 3.94
CA GLN A 42 -2.39 -12.36 3.61
C GLN A 42 -1.29 -11.51 2.97
N MET A 43 -1.69 -10.56 2.14
CA MET A 43 -0.79 -9.52 1.62
C MET A 43 -1.32 -8.12 1.92
N PHE A 44 -0.38 -7.22 2.18
CA PHE A 44 -0.61 -5.77 2.24
C PHE A 44 0.22 -5.11 1.15
N PHE A 45 -0.38 -4.23 0.37
CA PHE A 45 0.40 -3.46 -0.61
C PHE A 45 -0.11 -2.05 -0.80
N ASP A 46 0.81 -1.17 -1.19
CA ASP A 46 0.53 0.24 -1.36
C ASP A 46 0.24 0.58 -2.83
N ILE A 47 -0.84 1.34 -3.05
CA ILE A 47 -1.03 2.14 -4.26
C ILE A 47 -1.03 3.60 -3.82
N LYS A 48 -0.03 4.37 -4.25
CA LYS A 48 0.19 5.73 -3.76
C LYS A 48 -0.47 6.79 -4.66
N LEU A 49 -0.29 6.65 -5.97
CA LEU A 49 -0.80 7.57 -6.99
C LEU A 49 -1.18 6.78 -8.24
N MET A 50 -2.34 7.12 -8.83
CA MET A 50 -2.79 6.52 -10.09
C MET A 50 -2.19 7.24 -11.30
N ASP A 51 -1.92 8.54 -11.21
CA ASP A 51 -1.22 9.29 -12.25
C ASP A 51 0.27 8.89 -12.26
N ASP A 52 0.74 8.32 -13.39
CA ASP A 52 2.12 7.82 -13.52
C ASP A 52 3.16 8.95 -13.51
N VAL A 53 2.83 10.13 -14.01
CA VAL A 53 3.75 11.28 -14.00
C VAL A 53 3.99 11.72 -12.56
N GLN A 54 2.92 11.92 -11.81
CA GLN A 54 3.02 12.28 -10.40
C GLN A 54 3.69 11.16 -9.58
N HIS A 55 3.36 9.89 -9.87
CA HIS A 55 3.97 8.75 -9.18
C HIS A 55 5.50 8.74 -9.38
N ARG A 56 5.98 8.97 -10.61
CA ARG A 56 7.41 9.07 -10.91
C ARG A 56 8.08 10.25 -10.22
N GLN A 57 7.42 11.40 -10.16
CA GLN A 57 7.95 12.58 -9.47
C GLN A 57 8.15 12.36 -7.98
N VAL A 58 7.23 11.63 -7.34
CA VAL A 58 7.23 11.43 -5.89
C VAL A 58 8.06 10.21 -5.47
N THR A 59 8.02 9.12 -6.25
CA THR A 59 8.63 7.83 -5.87
C THR A 59 9.89 7.49 -6.66
N GLY A 60 10.16 8.19 -7.75
CA GLY A 60 11.27 7.91 -8.67
C GLY A 60 11.01 6.80 -9.68
N ILE A 61 9.86 6.13 -9.63
CA ILE A 61 9.53 4.98 -10.50
C ILE A 61 8.11 5.08 -11.08
N SER A 62 7.84 4.34 -12.16
CA SER A 62 6.49 4.19 -12.72
C SER A 62 5.58 3.38 -11.79
N ASN A 63 4.29 3.71 -11.79
CA ASN A 63 3.27 2.89 -11.15
C ASN A 63 2.82 1.68 -12.02
N ALA A 64 3.23 1.60 -13.29
CA ALA A 64 2.79 0.54 -14.21
C ALA A 64 3.05 -0.86 -13.64
N THR A 65 4.28 -1.11 -13.15
CA THR A 65 4.63 -2.40 -12.52
C THR A 65 3.81 -2.67 -11.25
N VAL A 66 3.51 -1.63 -10.46
CA VAL A 66 2.69 -1.76 -9.24
C VAL A 66 1.28 -2.21 -9.60
N LEU A 67 0.66 -1.56 -10.58
CA LEU A 67 -0.71 -1.86 -11.02
C LEU A 67 -0.80 -3.24 -11.70
N GLU A 68 0.16 -3.58 -12.56
CA GLU A 68 0.25 -4.89 -13.19
C GLU A 68 0.40 -6.00 -12.14
N ASN A 69 1.31 -5.85 -11.19
CA ASN A 69 1.51 -6.81 -10.12
C ASN A 69 0.27 -6.96 -9.22
N ALA A 70 -0.46 -5.87 -8.95
CA ALA A 70 -1.72 -5.92 -8.22
C ALA A 70 -2.76 -6.76 -8.97
N GLN A 71 -2.88 -6.60 -10.30
CA GLN A 71 -3.76 -7.42 -11.14
C GLN A 71 -3.34 -8.90 -11.16
N ARG A 72 -2.03 -9.20 -11.26
CA ARG A 72 -1.53 -10.58 -11.19
C ARG A 72 -1.84 -11.21 -9.84
N LEU A 73 -1.65 -10.48 -8.73
CA LEU A 73 -1.99 -10.94 -7.37
C LEU A 73 -3.48 -11.19 -7.19
N ALA A 74 -4.34 -10.46 -7.87
CA ALA A 74 -5.78 -10.63 -7.78
C ALA A 74 -6.23 -12.05 -8.13
N HIS A 75 -5.45 -12.76 -8.96
CA HIS A 75 -5.71 -14.13 -9.39
C HIS A 75 -5.01 -15.19 -8.52
N SER A 76 -4.21 -14.79 -7.53
CA SER A 76 -3.49 -15.74 -6.64
C SER A 76 -4.39 -16.41 -5.61
N GLY A 77 -5.58 -15.88 -5.36
CA GLY A 77 -6.48 -16.33 -4.29
C GLY A 77 -6.05 -15.88 -2.87
N ILE A 78 -4.89 -15.23 -2.72
CA ILE A 78 -4.40 -14.74 -1.43
C ILE A 78 -5.18 -13.48 -1.05
N PRO A 79 -5.81 -13.43 0.14
CA PRO A 79 -6.47 -12.22 0.62
C PRO A 79 -5.52 -11.04 0.67
N ALA A 80 -5.97 -9.88 0.17
CA ALA A 80 -5.15 -8.68 0.12
C ALA A 80 -5.82 -7.49 0.80
N VAL A 81 -4.99 -6.58 1.29
CA VAL A 81 -5.37 -5.24 1.75
C VAL A 81 -4.57 -4.24 0.94
N VAL A 82 -5.27 -3.32 0.31
CA VAL A 82 -4.62 -2.19 -0.38
C VAL A 82 -4.55 -1.01 0.56
N ARG A 83 -3.39 -0.33 0.57
CA ARG A 83 -3.14 0.83 1.42
C ARG A 83 -2.74 2.04 0.60
N THR A 84 -3.20 3.21 1.04
CA THR A 84 -2.69 4.49 0.55
C THR A 84 -2.25 5.36 1.73
N PRO A 85 -0.94 5.60 1.89
CA PRO A 85 -0.45 6.62 2.81
C PRO A 85 -0.90 8.01 2.33
N LEU A 86 -1.64 8.72 3.17
CA LEU A 86 -2.17 10.05 2.87
C LEU A 86 -1.12 11.12 3.21
N ILE A 87 -0.30 11.47 2.21
CA ILE A 87 0.70 12.54 2.38
C ILE A 87 0.07 13.87 1.95
N PRO A 88 -0.08 14.84 2.90
CA PRO A 88 -0.77 16.09 2.62
C PRO A 88 -0.26 16.84 1.39
N GLY A 89 -1.19 17.14 0.46
CA GLY A 89 -0.92 17.82 -0.81
C GLY A 89 -0.25 16.95 -1.87
N ILE A 90 -0.20 15.62 -1.68
CA ILE A 90 0.42 14.70 -2.65
C ILE A 90 -0.54 13.55 -2.99
N THR A 91 -0.85 12.69 -2.04
CA THR A 91 -1.66 11.49 -2.29
C THR A 91 -3.11 11.64 -1.81
N ASP A 92 -3.41 12.69 -1.06
CA ASP A 92 -4.66 12.96 -0.36
C ASP A 92 -5.68 13.76 -1.20
N THR A 93 -5.61 13.65 -2.54
CA THR A 93 -6.60 14.30 -3.40
C THR A 93 -7.82 13.41 -3.67
N VAL A 94 -8.98 14.04 -3.84
CA VAL A 94 -10.25 13.36 -4.15
C VAL A 94 -10.12 12.53 -5.43
N GLU A 95 -9.48 13.07 -6.44
CA GLU A 95 -9.26 12.45 -7.73
C GLU A 95 -8.41 11.18 -7.58
N ASN A 96 -7.31 11.26 -6.83
CA ASN A 96 -6.41 10.14 -6.62
C ASN A 96 -7.10 9.02 -5.82
N ILE A 97 -7.74 9.37 -4.72
CA ILE A 97 -8.42 8.38 -3.85
C ILE A 97 -9.58 7.71 -4.59
N GLY A 98 -10.37 8.46 -5.35
CA GLY A 98 -11.45 7.91 -6.19
C GLY A 98 -10.93 6.98 -7.29
N ALA A 99 -9.84 7.37 -7.97
CA ALA A 99 -9.21 6.54 -8.99
C ALA A 99 -8.62 5.24 -8.42
N ILE A 100 -7.92 5.31 -7.26
CA ILE A 100 -7.42 4.11 -6.58
C ILE A 100 -8.57 3.22 -6.16
N ALA A 101 -9.61 3.74 -5.53
CA ALA A 101 -10.76 2.97 -5.07
C ALA A 101 -11.46 2.24 -6.23
N SER A 102 -11.62 2.92 -7.38
CA SER A 102 -12.17 2.35 -8.60
C SER A 102 -11.32 1.19 -9.12
N PHE A 103 -9.99 1.35 -9.13
CA PHE A 103 -9.07 0.28 -9.51
C PHE A 103 -9.13 -0.89 -8.52
N VAL A 104 -9.08 -0.61 -7.22
CA VAL A 104 -9.12 -1.63 -6.15
C VAL A 104 -10.40 -2.45 -6.22
N ARG A 105 -11.53 -1.84 -6.59
CA ARG A 105 -12.80 -2.54 -6.78
C ARG A 105 -12.75 -3.63 -7.86
N THR A 106 -11.81 -3.53 -8.81
CA THR A 106 -11.62 -4.56 -9.85
C THR A 106 -10.80 -5.77 -9.37
N LEU A 107 -10.21 -5.72 -8.17
CA LEU A 107 -9.35 -6.77 -7.63
C LEU A 107 -10.15 -7.70 -6.68
N PRO A 108 -10.56 -8.90 -7.12
CA PRO A 108 -11.51 -9.75 -6.38
C PRO A 108 -10.97 -10.30 -5.06
N ASN A 109 -9.66 -10.34 -4.87
CA ASN A 109 -9.03 -10.82 -3.65
C ASN A 109 -8.86 -9.74 -2.57
N VAL A 110 -9.19 -8.47 -2.85
CA VAL A 110 -9.05 -7.38 -1.90
C VAL A 110 -10.21 -7.41 -0.89
N ARG A 111 -9.85 -7.46 0.40
CA ARG A 111 -10.81 -7.46 1.51
C ARG A 111 -11.30 -6.07 1.87
N TYR A 112 -10.39 -5.09 1.85
CA TYR A 112 -10.70 -3.68 2.10
C TYR A 112 -9.57 -2.78 1.59
N TYR A 113 -9.91 -1.51 1.43
CA TYR A 113 -8.99 -0.44 1.11
C TYR A 113 -8.74 0.39 2.36
N GLU A 114 -7.47 0.58 2.74
CA GLU A 114 -7.07 1.28 3.96
C GLU A 114 -6.41 2.62 3.62
N LEU A 115 -6.96 3.69 4.21
CA LEU A 115 -6.38 5.03 4.15
C LEU A 115 -5.54 5.26 5.41
N LEU A 116 -4.23 5.31 5.23
CA LEU A 116 -3.27 5.54 6.32
C LEU A 116 -3.02 7.04 6.46
N ASN A 117 -3.50 7.64 7.54
CA ASN A 117 -3.22 9.05 7.78
C ASN A 117 -1.72 9.30 7.94
N PHE A 118 -1.26 10.49 7.54
CA PHE A 118 0.15 10.86 7.62
C PHE A 118 0.67 10.73 9.07
N ASN A 119 1.86 10.17 9.20
CA ASN A 119 2.53 10.02 10.49
C ASN A 119 3.92 10.69 10.42
N PRO A 120 4.18 11.75 11.21
CA PRO A 120 5.45 12.49 11.17
C PRO A 120 6.62 11.78 11.87
N LEU A 121 6.42 10.60 12.47
CA LEU A 121 7.50 9.87 13.19
C LEU A 121 8.72 9.56 12.31
N GLY A 122 8.58 9.61 10.98
CA GLY A 122 9.70 9.48 10.05
C GLY A 122 10.72 10.61 10.17
N GLU A 123 10.32 11.82 10.56
CA GLU A 123 11.20 12.99 10.66
C GLU A 123 12.40 12.74 11.56
N GLU A 124 12.18 12.08 12.71
CA GLU A 124 13.26 11.74 13.66
C GLU A 124 14.33 10.84 13.04
N LYS A 125 13.93 9.88 12.18
CA LYS A 125 14.86 9.00 11.49
C LYS A 125 15.72 9.75 10.49
N TYR A 126 15.12 10.67 9.72
CA TYR A 126 15.87 11.53 8.80
C TYR A 126 16.87 12.39 9.56
N ARG A 127 16.46 13.01 10.68
CA ARG A 127 17.34 13.83 11.53
C ARG A 127 18.50 13.00 12.09
N ALA A 128 18.23 11.79 12.59
CA ALA A 128 19.27 10.90 13.14
C ALA A 128 20.29 10.47 12.09
N LEU A 129 19.90 10.41 10.80
CA LEU A 129 20.77 10.07 9.68
C LEU A 129 21.46 11.30 9.05
N GLY A 130 21.19 12.52 9.55
CA GLY A 130 21.69 13.76 8.95
C GLY A 130 21.09 14.07 7.58
N LEU A 131 19.91 13.51 7.27
CA LEU A 131 19.21 13.67 6.00
C LEU A 131 18.09 14.70 6.11
N THR A 132 17.83 15.42 5.02
CA THR A 132 16.68 16.34 4.93
C THR A 132 15.39 15.55 4.69
N CYS A 133 14.39 15.74 5.56
CA CYS A 133 13.06 15.15 5.35
C CYS A 133 12.23 16.07 4.44
N VAL A 134 11.88 15.60 3.25
CA VAL A 134 11.04 16.36 2.29
C VAL A 134 9.62 16.62 2.77
N HIS A 135 9.19 15.92 3.82
CA HIS A 135 7.86 16.06 4.44
C HIS A 135 7.91 16.73 5.81
N GLU A 136 9.06 17.34 6.17
CA GLU A 136 9.22 18.00 7.46
C GLU A 136 8.15 19.06 7.70
N GLY A 137 7.58 19.06 8.90
CA GLY A 137 6.52 19.99 9.29
C GLY A 137 5.11 19.66 8.75
N LYS A 138 4.94 18.67 7.88
CA LYS A 138 3.60 18.20 7.51
C LYS A 138 2.88 17.61 8.72
N ARG A 139 1.56 17.77 8.76
CA ARG A 139 0.71 17.28 9.86
C ARG A 139 -0.29 16.26 9.36
N PRO A 140 -0.73 15.31 10.19
CA PRO A 140 -1.84 14.41 9.84
C PRO A 140 -3.07 15.20 9.39
N LEU A 141 -3.84 14.62 8.48
CA LEU A 141 -5.13 15.18 8.09
C LEU A 141 -6.06 15.22 9.30
N LYS A 142 -6.83 16.31 9.39
CA LYS A 142 -7.91 16.41 10.37
C LYS A 142 -8.98 15.36 10.08
N LYS A 143 -9.72 14.98 11.13
CA LYS A 143 -10.75 13.95 11.07
C LYS A 143 -11.78 14.20 9.95
N GLU A 144 -12.20 15.44 9.76
CA GLU A 144 -13.17 15.81 8.74
C GLU A 144 -12.64 15.56 7.32
N ALA A 145 -11.38 15.93 7.05
CA ALA A 145 -10.74 15.70 5.76
C ALA A 145 -10.55 14.20 5.49
N LEU A 146 -10.12 13.44 6.50
CA LEU A 146 -9.97 11.99 6.40
C LEU A 146 -11.33 11.30 6.11
N LEU A 147 -12.40 11.74 6.79
CA LEU A 147 -13.75 11.25 6.55
C LEU A 147 -14.23 11.55 5.13
N ALA A 148 -13.97 12.75 4.61
CA ALA A 148 -14.35 13.13 3.26
C ALA A 148 -13.68 12.22 2.21
N LEU A 149 -12.37 11.96 2.36
CA LEU A 149 -11.65 11.04 1.48
C LEU A 149 -12.15 9.59 1.59
N ALA A 150 -12.49 9.15 2.81
CA ALA A 150 -13.06 7.83 3.02
C ALA A 150 -14.43 7.68 2.34
N GLN A 151 -15.27 8.72 2.36
CA GLN A 151 -16.55 8.75 1.64
C GLN A 151 -16.34 8.61 0.13
N VAL A 152 -15.40 9.37 -0.44
CA VAL A 152 -15.04 9.27 -1.87
C VAL A 152 -14.62 7.83 -2.23
N ALA A 153 -13.79 7.20 -1.42
CA ALA A 153 -13.38 5.83 -1.66
C ALA A 153 -14.55 4.84 -1.57
N GLN A 154 -15.48 5.05 -0.61
CA GLN A 154 -16.66 4.21 -0.42
C GLN A 154 -17.65 4.26 -1.58
N GLU A 155 -17.68 5.35 -2.36
CA GLU A 155 -18.53 5.46 -3.56
C GLU A 155 -18.23 4.37 -4.61
N SER A 156 -17.00 3.83 -4.61
CA SER A 156 -16.65 2.69 -5.47
C SER A 156 -17.34 1.37 -5.07
N GLY A 157 -17.93 1.30 -3.87
CA GLY A 157 -18.51 0.09 -3.30
C GLY A 157 -17.50 -0.86 -2.64
N ILE A 158 -16.23 -0.46 -2.51
CA ILE A 158 -15.23 -1.21 -1.72
C ILE A 158 -15.41 -0.91 -0.22
N ARG A 159 -15.13 -1.88 0.64
CA ARG A 159 -15.01 -1.62 2.08
C ARG A 159 -13.77 -0.76 2.33
N VAL A 160 -13.95 0.37 3.04
CA VAL A 160 -12.86 1.29 3.38
C VAL A 160 -12.61 1.28 4.90
N VAL A 161 -11.33 1.25 5.27
CA VAL A 161 -10.86 1.40 6.66
C VAL A 161 -9.99 2.65 6.74
N TYR A 162 -10.14 3.43 7.79
CA TYR A 162 -9.38 4.67 8.01
C TYR A 162 -9.34 4.99 9.50
N GLY A 163 -8.23 5.62 9.96
CA GLY A 163 -8.11 6.06 11.33
C GLY A 163 -8.27 4.89 12.32
N GLN A 164 -7.23 4.09 12.51
CA GLN A 164 -7.22 3.19 13.66
C GLN A 164 -7.12 4.05 14.94
N GLU A 165 -8.07 3.85 15.83
CA GLU A 165 -7.98 4.33 17.22
C GLU A 165 -6.90 3.55 17.98
#